data_648d59dfe5db41e3fa7b1868107affb0
#
_entry.id   648d59dfe5db41e3fa7b1868107affb0
#
_cell.length_a   1.000
_cell.length_b   1.000
_cell.length_c   1.000
_cell.angle_alpha   90.00
_cell.angle_beta   90.00
_cell.angle_gamma   90.00
#
_symmetry.space_group_name_H-M   'P 1'
#
loop_
_entity.id
_entity.type
_entity.pdbx_description
1 polymer ?
#
loop_
_entity_poly.entity_id
_entity_poly.type
_entity_poly.pdbx_seq_one_letter_code
_entity_poly.pdbx_strand_id
1 'polypeptide(L)'
;CRLVKKEYPGKEYLTTPMRQETQRCQLAFEEAAKGKEVAMVCSGDAGVYGMAGLMYQIGQEYPNVEIEVVPGVTAALSGGAVLGAPLMHDFAVISLSDLLTPWEKIEKRLLMAAKADLVICLYNPSSRKRADYLQKACDLMMQQKAPETVCGIVRNIGRDGESAEIMSLAELRNKKLTCSRLYILETRKQ
;
A
#
# COMPACT_ATOMS: atom_id res chain seq x y z
N CYS A 1 -1.05 8.07 -13.91
CA CYS A 1 -0.50 8.94 -14.98
C CYS A 1 -0.67 10.44 -14.76
N ARG A 2 -1.76 10.92 -14.14
CA ARG A 2 -2.05 12.36 -14.04
C ARG A 2 -0.92 13.17 -13.37
N LEU A 3 -0.30 12.66 -12.32
CA LEU A 3 0.82 13.31 -11.62
C LEU A 3 2.08 13.34 -12.51
N VAL A 4 2.44 12.21 -13.08
CA VAL A 4 3.67 12.09 -13.89
C VAL A 4 3.58 12.91 -15.19
N LYS A 5 2.40 12.94 -15.84
CA LYS A 5 2.20 13.75 -17.06
C LYS A 5 2.44 15.24 -16.87
N LYS A 6 2.17 15.75 -15.67
CA LYS A 6 2.40 17.16 -15.33
C LYS A 6 3.90 17.48 -15.26
N GLU A 7 4.67 16.56 -14.68
CA GLU A 7 6.11 16.74 -14.49
C GLU A 7 6.94 16.43 -15.75
N TYR A 8 6.45 15.52 -16.60
CA TYR A 8 7.15 15.07 -17.82
C TYR A 8 6.26 15.18 -19.07
N PRO A 9 5.89 16.37 -19.53
CA PRO A 9 4.89 16.58 -20.59
C PRO A 9 5.30 16.04 -21.98
N GLY A 10 6.59 15.82 -22.23
CA GLY A 10 7.09 15.36 -23.55
C GLY A 10 7.17 13.84 -23.73
N LYS A 11 6.71 13.04 -22.77
CA LYS A 11 6.77 11.56 -22.84
C LYS A 11 5.49 10.97 -23.43
N GLU A 12 5.63 9.80 -24.10
CA GLU A 12 4.50 8.95 -24.46
C GLU A 12 3.95 8.27 -23.22
N TYR A 13 2.62 8.19 -23.08
CA TYR A 13 1.98 7.62 -21.90
C TYR A 13 1.00 6.52 -22.26
N LEU A 14 1.30 5.31 -21.83
CA LEU A 14 0.42 4.15 -21.95
C LEU A 14 -0.31 3.93 -20.61
N THR A 15 -1.59 3.63 -20.68
CA THR A 15 -2.39 3.35 -19.48
C THR A 15 -3.42 2.27 -19.78
N THR A 16 -3.74 1.46 -18.76
CA THR A 16 -4.86 0.52 -18.81
C THR A 16 -5.86 0.84 -17.70
N PRO A 17 -7.11 0.43 -17.82
CA PRO A 17 -8.08 0.50 -16.72
C PRO A 17 -7.59 -0.19 -15.44
N MET A 18 -8.26 0.09 -14.32
CA MET A 18 -8.04 -0.64 -13.07
C MET A 18 -8.37 -2.12 -13.23
N ARG A 19 -7.64 -2.99 -12.54
CA ARG A 19 -7.71 -4.46 -12.61
C ARG A 19 -7.23 -5.07 -13.92
N GLN A 20 -6.46 -4.33 -14.69
CA GLN A 20 -5.76 -4.81 -15.87
C GLN A 20 -4.24 -4.69 -15.68
N GLU A 21 -3.76 -5.07 -14.49
CA GLU A 21 -2.35 -4.97 -14.13
C GLU A 21 -1.50 -5.87 -15.02
N THR A 22 -1.93 -7.10 -15.28
CA THR A 22 -1.24 -8.04 -16.19
C THR A 22 -1.12 -7.45 -17.59
N GLN A 23 -2.21 -6.94 -18.17
CA GLN A 23 -2.19 -6.31 -19.49
C GLN A 23 -1.26 -5.09 -19.52
N ARG A 24 -1.22 -4.31 -18.44
CA ARG A 24 -0.31 -3.16 -18.32
C ARG A 24 1.15 -3.59 -18.33
N CYS A 25 1.50 -4.69 -17.66
CA CYS A 25 2.84 -5.25 -17.69
C CYS A 25 3.19 -5.78 -19.09
N GLN A 26 2.31 -6.54 -19.72
CA GLN A 26 2.50 -7.04 -21.09
C GLN A 26 2.76 -5.90 -22.08
N LEU A 27 1.92 -4.85 -22.04
CA LEU A 27 2.09 -3.68 -22.89
C LEU A 27 3.46 -3.00 -22.68
N ALA A 28 3.95 -2.94 -21.43
CA ALA A 28 5.28 -2.39 -21.16
C ALA A 28 6.40 -3.25 -21.80
N PHE A 29 6.30 -4.57 -21.68
CA PHE A 29 7.27 -5.48 -22.30
C PHE A 29 7.21 -5.47 -23.83
N GLU A 30 6.02 -5.39 -24.42
CA GLU A 30 5.84 -5.27 -25.86
C GLU A 30 6.50 -4.01 -26.43
N GLU A 31 6.42 -2.89 -25.73
CA GLU A 31 7.10 -1.66 -26.13
C GLU A 31 8.63 -1.74 -25.92
N ALA A 32 9.08 -2.34 -24.81
CA ALA A 32 10.49 -2.55 -24.55
C ALA A 32 11.13 -3.51 -25.56
N ALA A 33 10.43 -4.57 -25.96
CA ALA A 33 10.88 -5.51 -27.01
C ALA A 33 11.06 -4.86 -28.37
N LYS A 34 10.43 -3.72 -28.64
CA LYS A 34 10.66 -2.89 -29.84
C LYS A 34 11.92 -1.99 -29.74
N GLY A 35 12.69 -2.12 -28.66
CA GLY A 35 13.88 -1.31 -28.39
C GLY A 35 13.60 0.04 -27.72
N LYS A 36 12.40 0.25 -27.18
CA LYS A 36 12.10 1.48 -26.43
C LYS A 36 12.54 1.34 -24.97
N GLU A 37 13.01 2.44 -24.40
CA GLU A 37 13.17 2.59 -22.95
C GLU A 37 11.82 2.86 -22.30
N VAL A 38 11.36 1.96 -21.44
CA VAL A 38 10.01 1.97 -20.86
C VAL A 38 10.08 2.06 -19.33
N ALA A 39 9.41 3.05 -18.74
CA ALA A 39 9.29 3.20 -17.29
C ALA A 39 7.88 2.82 -16.80
N MET A 40 7.77 1.76 -15.99
CA MET A 40 6.55 1.41 -15.26
C MET A 40 6.48 2.21 -13.96
N VAL A 41 5.62 3.21 -13.91
CA VAL A 41 5.54 4.12 -12.75
C VAL A 41 4.52 3.63 -11.72
N CYS A 42 4.98 3.42 -10.49
CA CYS A 42 4.18 3.09 -9.32
C CYS A 42 4.10 4.26 -8.33
N SER A 43 3.06 4.31 -7.51
CA SER A 43 2.98 5.24 -6.38
C SER A 43 3.59 4.60 -5.14
N GLY A 44 4.49 5.31 -4.47
CA GLY A 44 5.26 4.77 -3.35
C GLY A 44 6.44 3.94 -3.84
N ASP A 45 6.60 2.74 -3.35
CA ASP A 45 7.65 1.79 -3.75
C ASP A 45 7.09 0.73 -4.70
N ALA A 46 7.82 0.41 -5.77
CA ALA A 46 7.39 -0.55 -6.77
C ALA A 46 7.35 -2.00 -6.23
N GLY A 47 8.15 -2.33 -5.22
CA GLY A 47 8.23 -3.64 -4.58
C GLY A 47 7.25 -3.84 -3.42
N VAL A 48 6.72 -2.75 -2.84
CA VAL A 48 5.79 -2.83 -1.70
C VAL A 48 4.34 -2.67 -2.17
N TYR A 49 3.66 -3.79 -2.40
CA TYR A 49 2.31 -3.86 -3.01
C TYR A 49 2.19 -3.07 -4.33
N GLY A 50 3.33 -2.89 -5.01
CA GLY A 50 3.44 -2.28 -6.32
C GLY A 50 3.46 -3.32 -7.45
N MET A 51 3.97 -2.91 -8.61
CA MET A 51 3.94 -3.72 -9.82
C MET A 51 5.21 -4.55 -10.05
N ALA A 52 6.31 -4.32 -9.29
CA ALA A 52 7.61 -4.94 -9.56
C ALA A 52 7.54 -6.48 -9.55
N GLY A 53 6.88 -7.08 -8.56
CA GLY A 53 6.74 -8.54 -8.50
C GLY A 53 6.01 -9.13 -9.72
N LEU A 54 4.95 -8.46 -10.19
CA LEU A 54 4.21 -8.88 -11.39
C LEU A 54 5.04 -8.67 -12.67
N MET A 55 5.84 -7.60 -12.73
CA MET A 55 6.77 -7.37 -13.85
C MET A 55 7.78 -8.50 -13.94
N TYR A 56 8.42 -8.92 -12.84
CA TYR A 56 9.35 -10.07 -12.87
C TYR A 56 8.67 -11.38 -13.23
N GLN A 57 7.43 -11.58 -12.81
CA GLN A 57 6.68 -12.80 -13.14
C GLN A 57 6.39 -12.87 -14.65
N ILE A 58 5.89 -11.79 -15.25
CA ILE A 58 5.58 -11.71 -16.69
C ILE A 58 6.87 -11.62 -17.53
N GLY A 59 7.91 -10.96 -16.99
CA GLY A 59 9.21 -10.81 -17.66
C GLY A 59 9.89 -12.12 -18.03
N GLN A 60 9.50 -13.25 -17.41
CA GLN A 60 10.00 -14.58 -17.80
C GLN A 60 9.64 -14.94 -19.25
N GLU A 61 8.58 -14.36 -19.80
CA GLU A 61 8.17 -14.52 -21.20
C GLU A 61 8.97 -13.61 -22.16
N TYR A 62 9.77 -12.67 -21.62
CA TYR A 62 10.54 -11.66 -22.37
C TYR A 62 12.03 -11.68 -22.00
N PRO A 63 12.77 -12.78 -22.28
CA PRO A 63 14.13 -13.00 -21.77
C PRO A 63 15.17 -11.97 -22.25
N ASN A 64 14.88 -11.23 -23.32
CA ASN A 64 15.76 -10.21 -23.89
C ASN A 64 15.47 -8.79 -23.34
N VAL A 65 14.54 -8.64 -22.41
CA VAL A 65 14.20 -7.35 -21.79
C VAL A 65 14.71 -7.34 -20.35
N GLU A 66 15.63 -6.46 -20.06
CA GLU A 66 16.16 -6.27 -18.72
C GLU A 66 15.17 -5.45 -17.87
N ILE A 67 15.05 -5.79 -16.59
CA ILE A 67 14.21 -5.10 -15.63
C ILE A 67 15.09 -4.52 -14.52
N GLU A 68 15.06 -3.22 -14.37
CA GLU A 68 15.63 -2.51 -13.23
C GLU A 68 14.51 -2.01 -12.32
N VAL A 69 14.64 -2.22 -11.00
CA VAL A 69 13.70 -1.69 -10.01
C VAL A 69 14.34 -0.52 -9.26
N VAL A 70 13.81 0.66 -9.49
CA VAL A 70 14.20 1.85 -8.74
C VAL A 70 13.37 1.91 -7.45
N PRO A 71 13.98 1.89 -6.26
CA PRO A 71 13.27 1.96 -4.99
C PRO A 71 12.59 3.32 -4.81
N GLY A 72 11.46 3.29 -4.10
CA GLY A 72 10.70 4.50 -3.74
C GLY A 72 10.35 4.53 -2.26
N VAL A 73 9.78 5.63 -1.80
CA VAL A 73 9.33 5.75 -0.41
C VAL A 73 7.91 5.18 -0.30
N THR A 74 7.81 4.00 0.30
CA THR A 74 6.50 3.37 0.54
C THR A 74 5.67 4.18 1.54
N ALA A 75 4.38 4.09 1.44
CA ALA A 75 3.44 4.87 2.25
C ALA A 75 3.54 4.60 3.77
N ALA A 76 4.02 3.44 4.20
CA ALA A 76 4.32 3.19 5.61
C ALA A 76 5.37 4.19 6.14
N LEU A 77 6.46 4.37 5.39
CA LEU A 77 7.55 5.27 5.79
C LEU A 77 7.16 6.73 5.63
N SER A 78 6.57 7.12 4.49
CA SER A 78 6.14 8.50 4.27
C SER A 78 4.99 8.91 5.21
N GLY A 79 4.04 8.02 5.50
CA GLY A 79 2.99 8.25 6.49
C GLY A 79 3.54 8.29 7.91
N GLY A 80 4.53 7.45 8.22
CA GLY A 80 5.25 7.50 9.50
C GLY A 80 5.93 8.85 9.73
N ALA A 81 6.56 9.43 8.69
CA ALA A 81 7.15 10.75 8.78
C ALA A 81 6.12 11.84 9.11
N VAL A 82 4.93 11.79 8.48
CA VAL A 82 3.82 12.74 8.76
C VAL A 82 3.28 12.59 10.19
N LEU A 83 3.31 11.37 10.74
CA LEU A 83 2.80 11.06 12.10
C LEU A 83 3.85 11.23 13.22
N GLY A 84 5.05 11.71 12.93
CA GLY A 84 6.08 11.92 13.95
C GLY A 84 6.94 10.68 14.24
N ALA A 85 7.23 9.89 13.20
CA ALA A 85 8.15 8.74 13.23
C ALA A 85 7.75 7.60 14.21
N PRO A 86 6.53 7.06 14.15
CA PRO A 86 6.07 5.99 15.06
C PRO A 86 6.75 4.63 14.78
N LEU A 87 7.56 4.51 13.73
CA LEU A 87 8.22 3.27 13.29
C LEU A 87 9.62 3.10 13.89
N MET A 88 9.83 3.55 15.12
CA MET A 88 11.15 3.45 15.81
C MET A 88 11.54 2.01 16.14
N HIS A 89 10.58 1.11 16.24
CA HIS A 89 10.75 -0.30 16.55
C HIS A 89 10.33 -1.18 15.37
N ASP A 90 10.25 -2.48 15.60
CA ASP A 90 9.83 -3.44 14.59
C ASP A 90 8.40 -3.17 14.13
N PHE A 91 8.16 -3.26 12.84
CA PHE A 91 6.85 -3.03 12.26
C PHE A 91 6.50 -4.05 11.17
N ALA A 92 5.21 -4.26 10.99
CA ALA A 92 4.66 -5.12 9.97
C ALA A 92 3.84 -4.30 8.97
N VAL A 93 4.01 -4.57 7.67
CA VAL A 93 3.19 -3.99 6.60
C VAL A 93 2.22 -5.07 6.12
N ILE A 94 0.91 -4.84 6.32
CA ILE A 94 -0.13 -5.82 6.04
C ILE A 94 -1.20 -5.20 5.13
N SER A 95 -1.43 -5.83 3.97
CA SER A 95 -2.54 -5.44 3.09
C SER A 95 -3.83 -6.16 3.49
N LEU A 96 -4.91 -5.40 3.65
CA LEU A 96 -6.26 -5.94 3.86
C LEU A 96 -6.96 -6.35 2.56
N SER A 97 -6.23 -6.38 1.43
CA SER A 97 -6.78 -6.83 0.16
C SER A 97 -6.79 -8.35 0.06
N ASP A 98 -7.97 -8.92 -0.06
CA ASP A 98 -8.20 -10.36 -0.25
C ASP A 98 -8.23 -10.81 -1.72
N LEU A 99 -7.80 -9.95 -2.64
CA LEU A 99 -7.80 -10.28 -4.08
C LEU A 99 -6.79 -11.38 -4.44
N LEU A 100 -5.63 -11.40 -3.78
CA LEU A 100 -4.56 -12.36 -4.02
C LEU A 100 -4.19 -13.16 -2.77
N THR A 101 -4.72 -12.80 -1.62
CA THR A 101 -4.41 -13.43 -0.33
C THR A 101 -5.71 -13.73 0.40
N PRO A 102 -6.04 -14.98 0.71
CA PRO A 102 -7.25 -15.33 1.47
C PRO A 102 -7.32 -14.60 2.81
N TRP A 103 -8.54 -14.24 3.23
CA TRP A 103 -8.76 -13.48 4.47
C TRP A 103 -8.17 -14.16 5.70
N GLU A 104 -8.25 -15.47 5.79
CA GLU A 104 -7.70 -16.28 6.90
C GLU A 104 -6.18 -16.09 7.07
N LYS A 105 -5.46 -15.87 5.96
CA LYS A 105 -4.02 -15.54 6.03
C LYS A 105 -3.78 -14.12 6.51
N ILE A 106 -4.64 -13.17 6.12
CA ILE A 106 -4.57 -11.78 6.57
C ILE A 106 -4.86 -11.73 8.08
N GLU A 107 -5.91 -12.39 8.53
CA GLU A 107 -6.29 -12.53 9.93
C GLU A 107 -5.14 -13.09 10.78
N LYS A 108 -4.56 -14.21 10.36
CA LYS A 108 -3.41 -14.81 11.05
C LYS A 108 -2.24 -13.83 11.17
N ARG A 109 -1.94 -13.07 10.11
CA ARG A 109 -0.85 -12.07 10.12
C ARG A 109 -1.15 -10.93 11.10
N LEU A 110 -2.39 -10.42 11.13
CA LEU A 110 -2.83 -9.38 12.05
C LEU A 110 -2.69 -9.84 13.50
N LEU A 111 -3.22 -11.03 13.84
CA LEU A 111 -3.15 -11.60 15.18
C LEU A 111 -1.70 -11.82 15.63
N MET A 112 -0.84 -12.37 14.77
CA MET A 112 0.56 -12.62 15.12
C MET A 112 1.35 -11.33 15.27
N ALA A 113 1.16 -10.34 14.40
CA ALA A 113 1.81 -9.04 14.52
C ALA A 113 1.36 -8.29 15.80
N ALA A 114 0.07 -8.31 16.11
CA ALA A 114 -0.46 -7.70 17.32
C ALA A 114 0.05 -8.40 18.59
N LYS A 115 0.12 -9.75 18.59
CA LYS A 115 0.66 -10.55 19.69
C LYS A 115 2.17 -10.33 19.90
N ALA A 116 2.93 -10.15 18.81
CA ALA A 116 4.35 -9.83 18.85
C ALA A 116 4.63 -8.36 19.18
N ASP A 117 3.58 -7.58 19.46
CA ASP A 117 3.66 -6.16 19.78
C ASP A 117 4.36 -5.31 18.70
N LEU A 118 4.23 -5.70 17.43
CA LEU A 118 4.73 -4.91 16.30
C LEU A 118 3.85 -3.68 16.06
N VAL A 119 4.44 -2.62 15.51
CA VAL A 119 3.68 -1.53 14.89
C VAL A 119 3.08 -2.06 13.59
N ILE A 120 1.77 -1.89 13.37
CA ILE A 120 1.07 -2.48 12.22
C ILE A 120 0.68 -1.38 11.24
N CYS A 121 1.25 -1.45 10.03
CA CYS A 121 0.91 -0.55 8.91
C CYS A 121 -0.10 -1.25 7.99
N LEU A 122 -1.35 -0.78 7.98
CA LEU A 122 -2.41 -1.36 7.17
C LEU A 122 -2.49 -0.70 5.79
N TYR A 123 -2.48 -1.52 4.74
CA TYR A 123 -2.65 -1.13 3.35
C TYR A 123 -4.01 -1.61 2.83
N ASN A 124 -4.58 -0.86 1.89
CA ASN A 124 -5.86 -1.20 1.25
C ASN A 124 -7.00 -1.48 2.25
N PRO A 125 -7.20 -0.64 3.28
CA PRO A 125 -8.09 -0.92 4.41
C PRO A 125 -9.57 -0.95 4.04
N SER A 126 -9.94 -0.42 2.88
CA SER A 126 -11.33 -0.36 2.43
C SER A 126 -11.48 -0.38 0.93
N SER A 127 -12.57 -0.97 0.46
CA SER A 127 -13.09 -0.85 -0.90
C SER A 127 -14.62 -0.97 -0.87
N ARG A 128 -15.31 -0.72 -2.00
CA ARG A 128 -16.77 -0.88 -2.05
C ARG A 128 -17.26 -2.27 -1.62
N LYS A 129 -16.48 -3.32 -1.88
CA LYS A 129 -16.81 -4.71 -1.50
C LYS A 129 -16.26 -5.13 -0.13
N ARG A 130 -15.40 -4.31 0.50
CA ARG A 130 -14.66 -4.59 1.74
C ARG A 130 -14.80 -3.43 2.72
N ALA A 131 -16.04 -2.94 2.90
CA ALA A 131 -16.31 -1.79 3.76
C ALA A 131 -16.07 -2.09 5.25
N ASP A 132 -16.18 -3.37 5.65
CA ASP A 132 -16.06 -3.89 7.01
C ASP A 132 -14.66 -4.43 7.36
N TYR A 133 -13.72 -4.50 6.40
CA TYR A 133 -12.40 -5.12 6.64
C TYR A 133 -11.55 -4.36 7.64
N LEU A 134 -11.62 -3.04 7.66
CA LEU A 134 -10.95 -2.26 8.70
C LEU A 134 -11.53 -2.58 10.10
N GLN A 135 -12.84 -2.63 10.22
CA GLN A 135 -13.50 -2.98 11.48
C GLN A 135 -13.06 -4.37 11.95
N LYS A 136 -13.08 -5.37 11.07
CA LYS A 136 -12.61 -6.73 11.38
C LYS A 136 -11.14 -6.74 11.79
N ALA A 137 -10.28 -5.99 11.09
CA ALA A 137 -8.87 -5.88 11.44
C ALA A 137 -8.68 -5.27 12.84
N CYS A 138 -9.41 -4.21 13.18
CA CYS A 138 -9.38 -3.62 14.51
C CYS A 138 -9.88 -4.60 15.59
N ASP A 139 -10.95 -5.34 15.32
CA ASP A 139 -11.49 -6.35 16.25
C ASP A 139 -10.46 -7.47 16.53
N LEU A 140 -9.72 -7.89 15.50
CA LEU A 140 -8.63 -8.86 15.64
C LEU A 140 -7.47 -8.29 16.46
N MET A 141 -7.04 -7.07 16.16
CA MET A 141 -5.95 -6.43 16.90
C MET A 141 -6.31 -6.18 18.36
N MET A 142 -7.54 -5.80 18.68
CA MET A 142 -8.02 -5.61 20.06
C MET A 142 -8.07 -6.89 20.90
N GLN A 143 -7.91 -8.08 20.32
CA GLN A 143 -7.70 -9.30 21.11
C GLN A 143 -6.34 -9.34 21.80
N GLN A 144 -5.39 -8.52 21.36
CA GLN A 144 -4.00 -8.50 21.86
C GLN A 144 -3.56 -7.10 22.31
N LYS A 145 -4.22 -6.06 21.83
CA LYS A 145 -3.90 -4.64 22.07
C LYS A 145 -5.03 -3.96 22.84
N ALA A 146 -4.69 -2.96 23.65
CA ALA A 146 -5.67 -2.18 24.37
C ALA A 146 -6.52 -1.32 23.41
N PRO A 147 -7.83 -1.10 23.69
CA PRO A 147 -8.68 -0.22 22.89
C PRO A 147 -8.15 1.23 22.76
N GLU A 148 -7.37 1.67 23.73
CA GLU A 148 -6.74 3.01 23.79
C GLU A 148 -5.43 3.07 23.00
N THR A 149 -4.98 1.96 22.39
CA THR A 149 -3.78 1.95 21.55
C THR A 149 -3.84 3.06 20.51
N VAL A 150 -2.78 3.89 20.46
CA VAL A 150 -2.73 5.06 19.58
C VAL A 150 -2.60 4.63 18.12
N CYS A 151 -3.47 5.13 17.28
CA CYS A 151 -3.48 4.90 15.85
C CYS A 151 -3.41 6.22 15.09
N GLY A 152 -2.76 6.20 13.93
CA GLY A 152 -2.69 7.34 13.03
C GLY A 152 -3.25 7.00 11.65
N ILE A 153 -3.99 7.93 11.07
CA ILE A 153 -4.48 7.88 9.69
C ILE A 153 -3.81 8.99 8.91
N VAL A 154 -3.21 8.66 7.77
CA VAL A 154 -2.67 9.67 6.85
C VAL A 154 -3.31 9.53 5.48
N ARG A 155 -3.67 10.65 4.87
CA ARG A 155 -4.29 10.71 3.53
C ARG A 155 -3.50 11.63 2.61
N ASN A 156 -3.48 11.30 1.33
CA ASN A 156 -2.88 12.12 0.28
C ASN A 156 -1.43 12.57 0.54
N ILE A 157 -0.61 11.70 1.12
CA ILE A 157 0.77 11.98 1.50
C ILE A 157 1.54 12.60 0.32
N GLY A 158 2.16 13.78 0.54
CA GLY A 158 2.89 14.54 -0.46
C GLY A 158 2.03 15.13 -1.58
N ARG A 159 0.72 15.37 -1.34
CA ARG A 159 -0.23 15.88 -2.35
C ARG A 159 -1.16 16.92 -1.75
N ASP A 160 -1.86 17.63 -2.65
CA ASP A 160 -2.94 18.54 -2.24
C ASP A 160 -3.97 17.80 -1.38
N GLY A 161 -4.32 18.40 -0.24
CA GLY A 161 -5.23 17.81 0.73
C GLY A 161 -4.59 16.72 1.60
N GLU A 162 -3.27 16.74 1.81
CA GLU A 162 -2.62 15.93 2.82
C GLU A 162 -3.26 16.19 4.18
N SER A 163 -3.58 15.12 4.90
CA SER A 163 -4.14 15.21 6.25
C SER A 163 -3.71 14.03 7.11
N ALA A 164 -3.55 14.28 8.40
CA ALA A 164 -3.28 13.27 9.41
C ALA A 164 -4.30 13.40 10.55
N GLU A 165 -4.73 12.25 11.07
CA GLU A 165 -5.56 12.16 12.26
C GLU A 165 -4.93 11.17 13.23
N ILE A 166 -4.92 11.49 14.52
CA ILE A 166 -4.50 10.56 15.59
C ILE A 166 -5.75 10.22 16.41
N MET A 167 -5.92 8.95 16.74
CA MET A 167 -7.07 8.43 17.46
C MET A 167 -6.72 7.12 18.18
N SER A 168 -7.62 6.60 19.00
CA SER A 168 -7.51 5.27 19.58
C SER A 168 -7.89 4.17 18.58
N LEU A 169 -7.48 2.93 18.85
CA LEU A 169 -7.86 1.74 18.08
C LEU A 169 -9.39 1.53 18.09
N ALA A 170 -10.04 1.81 19.22
CA ALA A 170 -11.49 1.75 19.35
C ALA A 170 -12.21 2.80 18.47
N GLU A 171 -11.67 4.01 18.36
CA GLU A 171 -12.20 5.04 17.46
C GLU A 171 -11.98 4.69 16.00
N LEU A 172 -10.77 4.18 15.69
CA LEU A 172 -10.42 3.72 14.35
C LEU A 172 -11.39 2.64 13.84
N ARG A 173 -11.75 1.68 14.69
CA ARG A 173 -12.72 0.63 14.41
C ARG A 173 -14.02 1.15 13.83
N ASN A 174 -14.48 2.30 14.31
CA ASN A 174 -15.77 2.90 13.95
C ASN A 174 -15.66 3.90 12.77
N LYS A 175 -14.45 4.15 12.26
CA LYS A 175 -14.25 5.06 11.12
C LYS A 175 -14.79 4.48 9.83
N LYS A 176 -15.65 5.23 9.15
CA LYS A 176 -16.04 4.95 7.77
C LYS A 176 -15.00 5.54 6.83
N LEU A 177 -14.30 4.67 6.13
CA LEU A 177 -13.28 5.07 5.19
C LEU A 177 -13.81 5.06 3.76
N THR A 178 -13.63 6.15 3.06
CA THR A 178 -13.77 6.18 1.61
C THR A 178 -12.49 5.64 0.95
N CYS A 179 -12.60 5.10 -0.27
CA CYS A 179 -11.54 4.39 -1.02
C CYS A 179 -10.31 5.26 -1.39
N SER A 180 -10.01 6.31 -0.69
CA SER A 180 -8.81 7.13 -0.87
C SER A 180 -7.69 6.60 0.03
N ARG A 181 -6.55 6.37 -0.56
CA ARG A 181 -5.26 5.90 -0.03
C ARG A 181 -5.04 6.28 1.42
N LEU A 182 -5.40 5.36 2.29
CA LEU A 182 -5.35 5.52 3.73
C LEU A 182 -4.30 4.56 4.27
N TYR A 183 -3.46 5.05 5.15
CA TYR A 183 -2.48 4.25 5.84
C TYR A 183 -2.70 4.42 7.33
N ILE A 184 -2.76 3.33 8.05
CA ILE A 184 -2.99 3.29 9.48
C ILE A 184 -1.71 2.79 10.10
N LEU A 185 -1.19 3.56 11.02
CA LEU A 185 -0.07 3.22 11.85
C LEU A 185 -0.59 3.08 13.27
N GLU A 186 -0.43 1.91 13.84
CA GLU A 186 -0.61 1.69 15.25
C GLU A 186 0.70 1.99 15.96
N THR A 187 0.69 2.78 17.02
CA THR A 187 1.88 3.11 17.82
C THR A 187 1.76 2.54 19.23
N ARG A 188 2.90 2.20 19.85
CA ARG A 188 2.94 1.88 21.27
C ARG A 188 2.57 3.09 22.13
N LYS A 189 1.92 2.86 23.27
CA LYS A 189 2.04 3.79 24.41
C LYS A 189 3.50 3.77 24.84
N GLN A 190 4.13 4.95 24.86
CA GLN A 190 5.33 5.17 25.67
C GLN A 190 4.97 5.15 27.14
#